data_67ee51878f790aff6ed18ad6370ee1d1
#
_entry.id   67ee51878f790aff6ed18ad6370ee1d1
#
_cell.length_a   1.000
_cell.length_b   1.000
_cell.length_c   1.000
_cell.angle_alpha   90.00
_cell.angle_beta   90.00
_cell.angle_gamma   90.00
#
_symmetry.space_group_name_H-M   'P 1'
#
loop_
_entity.id
_entity.type
_entity.pdbx_description
1 polymer ?
#
loop_
_entity_poly.entity_id
_entity_poly.type
_entity_poly.pdbx_seq_one_letter_code
_entity_poly.pdbx_strand_id
1 'polypeptide(L)'
;VLASQGMNPAPNLILIGPMGAGKTCIGRRLAERFTLDFVDVDQAIVDAAGASIPTIFEHTGEAGFRSHERQALARVLEGRGQLVSTGGGAVLDPGNRALIARRGFVVYLRVGVAAQLERLARDKGRPLLQRPDREQVLHDLAAQRDPLYRELADLTLDTDPYTAADATAQLVVKLATQWQRQDMTA
;
A
#
# COMPACT_ATOMS: atom_id res chain seq x y z
N VAL A 1 7.78 32.98 11.94
CA VAL A 1 7.74 32.44 10.57
C VAL A 1 7.21 31.04 10.69
N LEU A 2 5.90 30.87 10.50
CA LEU A 2 5.28 29.55 10.40
C LEU A 2 5.76 28.96 9.07
N ALA A 3 6.58 27.90 9.16
CA ALA A 3 6.86 27.08 8.00
C ALA A 3 5.51 26.58 7.47
N SER A 4 5.11 27.03 6.29
CA SER A 4 4.00 26.42 5.56
C SER A 4 4.36 24.96 5.39
N GLN A 5 3.65 24.05 6.07
CA GLN A 5 3.70 22.64 5.72
C GLN A 5 3.20 22.58 4.27
N GLY A 6 4.15 22.47 3.35
CA GLY A 6 3.86 22.45 1.93
C GLY A 6 2.96 21.27 1.64
N MET A 7 1.76 21.54 1.19
CA MET A 7 0.86 20.50 0.71
C MET A 7 1.57 19.74 -0.39
N ASN A 8 1.64 18.40 -0.23
CA ASN A 8 2.29 17.55 -1.22
C ASN A 8 1.43 17.49 -2.49
N PRO A 9 1.80 18.14 -3.60
CA PRO A 9 1.03 18.16 -4.84
C PRO A 9 1.25 16.90 -5.69
N ALA A 10 1.63 15.82 -5.07
CA ALA A 10 2.00 14.59 -5.77
C ALA A 10 0.89 14.10 -6.70
N PRO A 11 1.25 13.59 -7.90
CA PRO A 11 0.29 13.24 -8.94
C PRO A 11 -0.53 11.98 -8.62
N ASN A 12 -0.08 11.17 -7.68
CA ASN A 12 -0.71 9.90 -7.33
C ASN A 12 -1.02 9.82 -5.83
N LEU A 13 -1.99 9.01 -5.48
CA LEU A 13 -2.25 8.58 -4.12
C LEU A 13 -1.72 7.16 -3.96
N ILE A 14 -0.86 6.92 -2.97
CA ILE A 14 -0.23 5.61 -2.77
C ILE A 14 -0.60 5.06 -1.41
N LEU A 15 -1.14 3.84 -1.38
CA LEU A 15 -1.47 3.12 -0.15
C LEU A 15 -0.36 2.14 0.19
N ILE A 16 0.17 2.27 1.40
CA ILE A 16 1.12 1.34 2.00
C ILE A 16 0.53 0.73 3.27
N GLY A 17 1.07 -0.39 3.69
CA GLY A 17 0.64 -1.08 4.91
C GLY A 17 0.65 -2.60 4.76
N PRO A 18 0.48 -3.32 5.88
CA PRO A 18 0.53 -4.78 5.88
C PRO A 18 -0.67 -5.40 5.18
N MET A 19 -0.58 -6.72 4.93
CA MET A 19 -1.73 -7.51 4.48
C MET A 19 -2.87 -7.42 5.51
N GLY A 20 -4.12 -7.38 5.04
CA GLY A 20 -5.29 -7.25 5.91
C GLY A 20 -5.58 -5.84 6.42
N ALA A 21 -4.80 -4.84 6.02
CA ALA A 21 -5.08 -3.43 6.33
C ALA A 21 -6.25 -2.84 5.51
N GLY A 22 -6.65 -3.51 4.42
CA GLY A 22 -7.77 -3.08 3.58
C GLY A 22 -7.37 -2.23 2.38
N LYS A 23 -6.09 -2.23 1.99
CA LYS A 23 -5.57 -1.41 0.89
C LYS A 23 -6.37 -1.55 -0.41
N THR A 24 -6.70 -2.76 -0.82
CA THR A 24 -7.45 -2.99 -2.06
C THR A 24 -8.89 -2.48 -1.96
N CYS A 25 -9.60 -2.83 -0.88
CA CYS A 25 -10.99 -2.45 -0.70
C CYS A 25 -11.16 -0.94 -0.50
N ILE A 26 -10.38 -0.35 0.41
CA ILE A 26 -10.37 1.09 0.68
C ILE A 26 -9.85 1.84 -0.55
N GLY A 27 -8.81 1.32 -1.19
CA GLY A 27 -8.21 1.91 -2.38
C GLY A 27 -9.19 2.05 -3.54
N ARG A 28 -9.97 1.03 -3.85
CA ARG A 28 -10.99 1.10 -4.91
C ARG A 28 -12.04 2.18 -4.61
N ARG A 29 -12.49 2.27 -3.37
CA ARG A 29 -13.48 3.30 -2.94
C ARG A 29 -12.90 4.71 -3.03
N LEU A 30 -11.64 4.91 -2.62
CA LEU A 30 -10.96 6.20 -2.74
C LEU A 30 -10.70 6.57 -4.21
N ALA A 31 -10.30 5.60 -5.03
CA ALA A 31 -10.08 5.81 -6.46
C ALA A 31 -11.34 6.30 -7.15
N GLU A 32 -12.48 5.67 -6.88
CA GLU A 32 -13.79 6.10 -7.37
C GLU A 32 -14.13 7.51 -6.88
N ARG A 33 -13.95 7.77 -5.58
CA ARG A 33 -14.29 9.06 -4.97
C ARG A 33 -13.48 10.24 -5.51
N PHE A 34 -12.20 10.01 -5.83
CA PHE A 34 -11.29 11.03 -6.36
C PHE A 34 -11.07 10.97 -7.87
N THR A 35 -11.80 10.11 -8.56
CA THR A 35 -11.66 9.89 -10.01
C THR A 35 -10.21 9.57 -10.39
N LEU A 36 -9.65 8.54 -9.75
CA LEU A 36 -8.32 8.03 -9.98
C LEU A 36 -8.40 6.63 -10.62
N ASP A 37 -7.41 6.29 -11.42
CA ASP A 37 -7.23 4.92 -11.89
C ASP A 37 -6.68 4.05 -10.75
N PHE A 38 -7.39 2.97 -10.41
CA PHE A 38 -6.92 2.03 -9.38
C PHE A 38 -5.90 1.06 -9.97
N VAL A 39 -4.72 1.00 -9.36
CA VAL A 39 -3.64 0.07 -9.74
C VAL A 39 -3.20 -0.74 -8.53
N ASP A 40 -3.25 -2.06 -8.64
CA ASP A 40 -2.69 -3.00 -7.67
C ASP A 40 -1.33 -3.49 -8.19
N VAL A 41 -0.26 -3.22 -7.43
CA VAL A 41 1.11 -3.58 -7.84
C VAL A 41 1.29 -5.10 -7.89
N ASP A 42 0.67 -5.86 -6.99
CA ASP A 42 0.73 -7.33 -7.02
C ASP A 42 0.10 -7.87 -8.32
N GLN A 43 -1.02 -7.30 -8.75
CA GLN A 43 -1.63 -7.65 -10.03
C GLN A 43 -0.74 -7.25 -11.22
N ALA A 44 -0.12 -6.08 -11.16
CA ALA A 44 0.82 -5.63 -12.19
C ALA A 44 2.03 -6.56 -12.31
N ILE A 45 2.51 -7.13 -11.20
CA ILE A 45 3.56 -8.15 -11.20
C ILE A 45 3.09 -9.42 -11.92
N VAL A 46 1.91 -9.91 -11.57
CA VAL A 46 1.31 -11.12 -12.19
C VAL A 46 1.15 -10.93 -13.70
N ASP A 47 0.62 -9.80 -14.12
CA ASP A 47 0.38 -9.49 -15.53
C ASP A 47 1.70 -9.40 -16.31
N ALA A 48 2.73 -8.79 -15.75
CA ALA A 48 4.04 -8.65 -16.38
C ALA A 48 4.83 -9.96 -16.43
N ALA A 49 4.74 -10.77 -15.38
CA ALA A 49 5.46 -12.04 -15.27
C ALA A 49 4.76 -13.20 -16.02
N GLY A 50 3.46 -13.08 -16.27
CA GLY A 50 2.65 -14.18 -16.81
C GLY A 50 2.53 -15.37 -15.85
N ALA A 51 2.74 -15.16 -14.56
CA ALA A 51 2.73 -16.18 -13.52
C ALA A 51 2.18 -15.63 -12.22
N SER A 52 1.60 -16.50 -11.37
CA SER A 52 1.11 -16.13 -10.05
C SER A 52 2.28 -15.77 -9.12
N ILE A 53 2.00 -14.99 -8.07
CA ILE A 53 3.01 -14.64 -7.06
C ILE A 53 3.61 -15.89 -6.40
N PRO A 54 2.82 -16.90 -5.96
CA PRO A 54 3.40 -18.14 -5.44
C PRO A 54 4.35 -18.83 -6.43
N THR A 55 4.00 -18.86 -7.71
CA THR A 55 4.84 -19.43 -8.76
C THR A 55 6.16 -18.67 -8.91
N ILE A 56 6.12 -17.33 -8.86
CA ILE A 56 7.33 -16.50 -8.92
C ILE A 56 8.25 -16.82 -7.73
N PHE A 57 7.69 -16.91 -6.51
CA PHE A 57 8.45 -17.25 -5.31
C PHE A 57 9.07 -18.66 -5.40
N GLU A 58 8.30 -19.63 -5.90
CA GLU A 58 8.78 -21.02 -6.07
C GLU A 58 9.97 -21.11 -7.03
N HIS A 59 9.91 -20.40 -8.16
CA HIS A 59 10.93 -20.46 -9.19
C HIS A 59 12.13 -19.54 -8.98
N THR A 60 11.92 -18.37 -8.37
CA THR A 60 12.95 -17.33 -8.28
C THR A 60 13.30 -16.90 -6.84
N GLY A 61 12.57 -17.42 -5.84
CA GLY A 61 12.73 -17.04 -4.45
C GLY A 61 12.29 -15.60 -4.15
N GLU A 62 12.56 -15.17 -2.92
CA GLU A 62 12.21 -13.80 -2.50
C GLU A 62 12.97 -12.75 -3.31
N ALA A 63 14.26 -12.93 -3.54
CA ALA A 63 15.07 -11.98 -4.30
C ALA A 63 14.53 -11.76 -5.73
N GLY A 64 14.09 -12.82 -6.40
CA GLY A 64 13.47 -12.74 -7.72
C GLY A 64 12.14 -11.99 -7.67
N PHE A 65 11.28 -12.30 -6.70
CA PHE A 65 10.02 -11.58 -6.49
C PHE A 65 10.27 -10.08 -6.25
N ARG A 66 11.23 -9.72 -5.39
CA ARG A 66 11.58 -8.32 -5.12
C ARG A 66 12.08 -7.59 -6.37
N SER A 67 12.75 -8.29 -7.28
CA SER A 67 13.13 -7.73 -8.57
C SER A 67 11.91 -7.41 -9.44
N HIS A 68 10.95 -8.33 -9.53
CA HIS A 68 9.68 -8.10 -10.23
C HIS A 68 8.88 -6.96 -9.61
N GLU A 69 8.79 -6.91 -8.29
CA GLU A 69 8.09 -5.85 -7.54
C GLU A 69 8.68 -4.48 -7.84
N ARG A 70 10.01 -4.35 -7.80
CA ARG A 70 10.73 -3.11 -8.10
C ARG A 70 10.47 -2.62 -9.52
N GLN A 71 10.52 -3.52 -10.50
CA GLN A 71 10.25 -3.19 -11.90
C GLN A 71 8.78 -2.79 -12.14
N ALA A 72 7.84 -3.51 -11.55
CA ALA A 72 6.41 -3.22 -11.67
C ALA A 72 6.07 -1.86 -11.04
N LEU A 73 6.58 -1.61 -9.82
CA LEU A 73 6.37 -0.34 -9.13
C LEU A 73 6.95 0.85 -9.92
N ALA A 74 8.15 0.68 -10.49
CA ALA A 74 8.77 1.71 -11.31
C ALA A 74 7.90 2.08 -12.52
N ARG A 75 7.40 1.08 -13.25
CA ARG A 75 6.50 1.30 -14.40
C ARG A 75 5.19 1.96 -13.99
N VAL A 76 4.55 1.45 -12.95
CA VAL A 76 3.27 2.00 -12.45
C VAL A 76 3.43 3.47 -12.08
N LEU A 77 4.50 3.82 -11.40
CA LEU A 77 4.73 5.19 -10.92
C LEU A 77 5.28 6.15 -12.00
N GLU A 78 5.48 5.72 -13.22
CA GLU A 78 5.62 6.63 -14.38
C GLU A 78 4.29 7.35 -14.68
N GLY A 79 3.16 6.71 -14.37
CA GLY A 79 1.82 7.26 -14.57
C GLY A 79 1.45 8.36 -13.59
N ARG A 80 0.31 8.98 -13.86
CA ARG A 80 -0.29 10.07 -13.06
C ARG A 80 -1.79 9.83 -12.89
N GLY A 81 -2.38 10.46 -11.87
CA GLY A 81 -3.82 10.35 -11.65
C GLY A 81 -4.26 8.96 -11.20
N GLN A 82 -3.39 8.24 -10.51
CA GLN A 82 -3.62 6.88 -10.06
C GLN A 82 -3.75 6.80 -8.54
N LEU A 83 -4.52 5.83 -8.08
CA LEU A 83 -4.40 5.29 -6.73
C LEU A 83 -3.67 3.95 -6.82
N VAL A 84 -2.49 3.89 -6.22
CA VAL A 84 -1.60 2.73 -6.27
C VAL A 84 -1.63 1.99 -4.94
N SER A 85 -2.05 0.74 -4.95
CA SER A 85 -1.99 -0.17 -3.81
C SER A 85 -0.72 -1.00 -3.89
N THR A 86 0.18 -0.86 -2.92
CA THR A 86 1.46 -1.59 -2.90
C THR A 86 1.36 -2.93 -2.17
N GLY A 87 2.28 -3.85 -2.47
CA GLY A 87 2.53 -5.01 -1.64
C GLY A 87 3.10 -4.62 -0.27
N GLY A 88 2.81 -5.41 0.77
CA GLY A 88 3.25 -5.07 2.14
C GLY A 88 4.78 -5.01 2.31
N GLY A 89 5.54 -5.73 1.50
CA GLY A 89 7.01 -5.73 1.55
C GLY A 89 7.69 -4.72 0.61
N ALA A 90 6.94 -3.96 -0.17
CA ALA A 90 7.50 -3.00 -1.12
C ALA A 90 8.38 -1.94 -0.45
N VAL A 91 8.08 -1.59 0.81
CA VAL A 91 8.83 -0.60 1.60
C VAL A 91 10.20 -1.10 2.09
N LEU A 92 10.50 -2.39 1.97
CA LEU A 92 11.80 -2.94 2.36
C LEU A 92 12.93 -2.45 1.47
N ASP A 93 12.66 -2.17 0.20
CA ASP A 93 13.65 -1.67 -0.75
C ASP A 93 13.77 -0.14 -0.64
N PRO A 94 14.99 0.40 -0.35
CA PRO A 94 15.20 1.85 -0.26
C PRO A 94 14.88 2.60 -1.55
N GLY A 95 15.13 1.99 -2.70
CA GLY A 95 14.80 2.56 -4.02
C GLY A 95 13.30 2.71 -4.22
N ASN A 96 12.53 1.70 -3.78
CA ASN A 96 11.07 1.77 -3.79
C ASN A 96 10.57 2.91 -2.89
N ARG A 97 11.11 3.03 -1.68
CA ARG A 97 10.72 4.13 -0.76
C ARG A 97 10.98 5.50 -1.37
N ALA A 98 12.16 5.70 -1.95
CA ALA A 98 12.50 6.97 -2.60
C ALA A 98 11.57 7.29 -3.78
N LEU A 99 11.21 6.30 -4.57
CA LEU A 99 10.31 6.44 -5.71
C LEU A 99 8.88 6.75 -5.26
N ILE A 100 8.36 6.02 -4.26
CA ILE A 100 7.04 6.23 -3.68
C ILE A 100 6.93 7.66 -3.13
N ALA A 101 7.89 8.09 -2.30
CA ALA A 101 7.91 9.44 -1.71
C ALA A 101 7.90 10.56 -2.77
N ARG A 102 8.58 10.34 -3.89
CA ARG A 102 8.71 11.32 -4.96
C ARG A 102 7.50 11.38 -5.89
N ARG A 103 6.75 10.29 -6.03
CA ARG A 103 5.70 10.14 -7.03
C ARG A 103 4.29 10.14 -6.48
N GLY A 104 4.10 10.14 -5.16
CA GLY A 104 2.79 10.06 -4.58
C GLY A 104 2.64 10.76 -3.23
N PHE A 105 1.39 11.05 -2.87
CA PHE A 105 0.98 11.29 -1.48
C PHE A 105 0.76 9.93 -0.83
N VAL A 106 1.45 9.66 0.25
CA VAL A 106 1.54 8.33 0.83
C VAL A 106 0.63 8.18 2.04
N VAL A 107 -0.32 7.26 1.97
CA VAL A 107 -1.21 6.90 3.07
C VAL A 107 -0.82 5.54 3.63
N TYR A 108 -0.45 5.51 4.90
CA TYR A 108 -0.25 4.28 5.64
C TYR A 108 -1.55 3.83 6.28
N LEU A 109 -2.07 2.68 5.85
CA LEU A 109 -3.17 1.99 6.51
C LEU A 109 -2.60 1.03 7.54
N ARG A 110 -2.66 1.43 8.81
CA ARG A 110 -2.19 0.64 9.94
C ARG A 110 -3.27 -0.36 10.35
N VAL A 111 -2.85 -1.55 10.73
CA VAL A 111 -3.70 -2.57 11.35
C VAL A 111 -2.90 -3.27 12.45
N GLY A 112 -3.50 -3.47 13.62
CA GLY A 112 -2.93 -4.26 14.70
C GLY A 112 -2.94 -5.74 14.37
N VAL A 113 -2.00 -6.52 14.95
CA VAL A 113 -1.87 -7.95 14.65
C VAL A 113 -3.16 -8.73 15.00
N ALA A 114 -3.83 -8.41 16.10
CA ALA A 114 -5.09 -9.07 16.47
C ALA A 114 -6.19 -8.87 15.40
N ALA A 115 -6.41 -7.63 14.97
CA ALA A 115 -7.37 -7.33 13.90
C ALA A 115 -6.94 -7.93 12.56
N GLN A 116 -5.63 -7.95 12.29
CA GLN A 116 -5.06 -8.58 11.11
C GLN A 116 -5.35 -10.07 11.06
N LEU A 117 -5.12 -10.79 12.16
CA LEU A 117 -5.42 -12.23 12.29
C LEU A 117 -6.90 -12.52 12.05
N GLU A 118 -7.79 -11.73 12.65
CA GLU A 118 -9.23 -11.88 12.47
C GLU A 118 -9.66 -11.67 11.01
N ARG A 119 -9.18 -10.62 10.38
CA ARG A 119 -9.50 -10.31 8.98
C ARG A 119 -8.95 -11.35 8.00
N LEU A 120 -7.78 -11.90 8.28
CA LEU A 120 -7.10 -12.88 7.45
C LEU A 120 -7.50 -14.34 7.77
N ALA A 121 -8.23 -14.60 8.84
CA ALA A 121 -8.68 -15.94 9.22
C ALA A 121 -9.51 -16.62 8.12
N ARG A 122 -10.15 -15.86 7.27
CA ARG A 122 -10.97 -16.32 6.13
C ARG A 122 -10.18 -16.42 4.82
N ASP A 123 -8.95 -15.92 4.78
CA ASP A 123 -8.10 -15.92 3.59
C ASP A 123 -7.25 -17.20 3.54
N LYS A 124 -7.62 -18.12 2.65
CA LYS A 124 -6.91 -19.38 2.44
C LYS A 124 -5.79 -19.32 1.39
N GLY A 125 -5.66 -18.19 0.71
CA GLY A 125 -4.75 -18.01 -0.42
C GLY A 125 -3.31 -17.60 -0.07
N ARG A 126 -2.99 -17.40 1.23
CA ARG A 126 -1.69 -16.86 1.65
C ARG A 126 -0.87 -17.90 2.41
N PRO A 127 0.29 -18.34 1.86
CA PRO A 127 1.13 -19.39 2.50
C PRO A 127 1.57 -19.05 3.93
N LEU A 128 1.86 -17.78 4.22
CA LEU A 128 2.28 -17.33 5.56
C LEU A 128 1.21 -17.55 6.63
N LEU A 129 -0.08 -17.57 6.26
CA LEU A 129 -1.20 -17.75 7.17
C LEU A 129 -1.55 -19.23 7.42
N GLN A 130 -0.95 -20.15 6.65
CA GLN A 130 -1.10 -21.59 6.82
C GLN A 130 -0.19 -22.16 7.92
N ARG A 131 0.73 -21.36 8.45
CA ARG A 131 1.71 -21.77 9.46
C ARG A 131 1.11 -21.74 10.86
N PRO A 132 1.48 -22.71 11.76
CA PRO A 132 1.05 -22.69 13.17
C PRO A 132 1.53 -21.45 13.93
N ASP A 133 2.69 -20.87 13.54
CA ASP A 133 3.32 -19.69 14.13
C ASP A 133 2.92 -18.36 13.47
N ARG A 134 1.81 -18.34 12.75
CA ARG A 134 1.36 -17.18 11.96
C ARG A 134 1.29 -15.87 12.76
N GLU A 135 0.86 -15.93 14.01
CA GLU A 135 0.78 -14.76 14.88
C GLU A 135 2.17 -14.16 15.15
N GLN A 136 3.15 -15.01 15.48
CA GLN A 136 4.52 -14.58 15.68
C GLN A 136 5.11 -14.01 14.39
N VAL A 137 4.86 -14.65 13.26
CA VAL A 137 5.28 -14.14 11.94
C VAL A 137 4.73 -12.74 11.68
N LEU A 138 3.45 -12.50 11.99
CA LEU A 138 2.83 -11.17 11.81
C LEU A 138 3.43 -10.13 12.77
N HIS A 139 3.74 -10.50 14.02
CA HIS A 139 4.45 -9.62 14.95
C HIS A 139 5.84 -9.26 14.45
N ASP A 140 6.60 -10.23 13.95
CA ASP A 140 7.95 -10.01 13.42
C ASP A 140 7.93 -9.11 12.18
N LEU A 141 6.98 -9.33 11.26
CA LEU A 141 6.79 -8.48 10.10
C LEU A 141 6.38 -7.05 10.49
N ALA A 142 5.51 -6.90 11.48
CA ALA A 142 5.11 -5.60 11.99
C ALA A 142 6.30 -4.86 12.61
N ALA A 143 7.11 -5.53 13.44
CA ALA A 143 8.30 -4.95 14.04
C ALA A 143 9.31 -4.46 12.99
N GLN A 144 9.48 -5.21 11.90
CA GLN A 144 10.40 -4.87 10.82
C GLN A 144 9.89 -3.72 9.95
N ARG A 145 8.58 -3.71 9.64
CA ARG A 145 8.01 -2.86 8.59
C ARG A 145 7.33 -1.60 9.09
N ASP A 146 6.74 -1.62 10.30
CA ASP A 146 6.02 -0.45 10.83
C ASP A 146 6.87 0.82 10.89
N PRO A 147 8.15 0.78 11.32
CA PRO A 147 9.01 1.96 11.27
C PRO A 147 9.18 2.52 9.85
N LEU A 148 9.27 1.64 8.84
CA LEU A 148 9.42 2.05 7.44
C LEU A 148 8.13 2.65 6.88
N TYR A 149 6.98 2.09 7.23
CA TYR A 149 5.68 2.67 6.87
C TYR A 149 5.50 4.06 7.48
N ARG A 150 5.82 4.22 8.78
CA ARG A 150 5.68 5.51 9.48
C ARG A 150 6.58 6.59 8.92
N GLU A 151 7.83 6.24 8.59
CA GLU A 151 8.78 7.18 8.00
C GLU A 151 8.33 7.67 6.62
N LEU A 152 7.75 6.78 5.82
CA LEU A 152 7.34 7.05 4.44
C LEU A 152 6.00 7.79 4.35
N ALA A 153 5.11 7.64 5.33
CA ALA A 153 3.74 8.11 5.27
C ALA A 153 3.60 9.64 5.40
N ASP A 154 2.83 10.24 4.52
CA ASP A 154 2.31 11.60 4.68
C ASP A 154 1.09 11.62 5.61
N LEU A 155 0.30 10.56 5.61
CA LEU A 155 -0.90 10.36 6.43
C LEU A 155 -0.97 8.93 6.94
N THR A 156 -1.27 8.74 8.21
CA THR A 156 -1.53 7.42 8.81
C THR A 156 -2.96 7.33 9.32
N LEU A 157 -3.65 6.25 8.97
CA LEU A 157 -4.95 5.88 9.53
C LEU A 157 -4.85 4.51 10.20
N ASP A 158 -5.22 4.46 11.49
CA ASP A 158 -5.45 3.18 12.18
C ASP A 158 -6.81 2.63 11.73
N THR A 159 -6.80 1.46 11.11
CA THR A 159 -8.01 0.86 10.53
C THR A 159 -8.74 -0.08 11.49
N ASP A 160 -8.17 -0.37 12.66
CA ASP A 160 -8.75 -1.33 13.61
C ASP A 160 -10.21 -1.02 13.98
N PRO A 161 -10.57 0.24 14.31
CA PRO A 161 -11.93 0.57 14.73
C PRO A 161 -12.93 0.71 13.58
N TYR A 162 -12.49 0.60 12.32
CA TYR A 162 -13.31 0.98 11.18
C TYR A 162 -13.67 -0.18 10.26
N THR A 163 -14.87 -0.12 9.68
CA THR A 163 -15.19 -0.84 8.45
C THR A 163 -14.45 -0.18 7.27
N ALA A 164 -14.39 -0.86 6.13
CA ALA A 164 -13.78 -0.28 4.93
C ALA A 164 -14.49 1.01 4.48
N ALA A 165 -15.82 1.07 4.64
CA ALA A 165 -16.61 2.26 4.33
C ALA A 165 -16.29 3.43 5.27
N ASP A 166 -16.21 3.17 6.57
CA ASP A 166 -15.90 4.19 7.58
C ASP A 166 -14.47 4.69 7.43
N ALA A 167 -13.51 3.79 7.23
CA ALA A 167 -12.11 4.15 6.95
C ALA A 167 -12.00 5.03 5.70
N THR A 168 -12.73 4.70 4.63
CA THR A 168 -12.78 5.52 3.43
C THR A 168 -13.32 6.91 3.71
N ALA A 169 -14.42 7.03 4.47
CA ALA A 169 -15.00 8.31 4.83
C ALA A 169 -14.03 9.19 5.64
N GLN A 170 -13.32 8.60 6.60
CA GLN A 170 -12.28 9.29 7.37
C GLN A 170 -11.15 9.80 6.47
N LEU A 171 -10.69 8.98 5.54
CA LEU A 171 -9.63 9.34 4.61
C LEU A 171 -10.04 10.45 3.65
N VAL A 172 -11.27 10.41 3.13
CA VAL A 172 -11.79 11.47 2.24
C VAL A 172 -11.70 12.84 2.91
N VAL A 173 -12.12 12.94 4.17
CA VAL A 173 -12.06 14.21 4.93
C VAL A 173 -10.62 14.67 5.12
N LYS A 174 -9.73 13.78 5.52
CA LYS A 174 -8.31 14.10 5.75
C LYS A 174 -7.59 14.48 4.47
N LEU A 175 -7.79 13.73 3.40
CA LEU A 175 -7.16 13.96 2.09
C LEU A 175 -7.62 15.28 1.46
N ALA A 176 -8.87 15.68 1.67
CA ALA A 176 -9.37 16.96 1.16
C ALA A 176 -8.60 18.18 1.68
N THR A 177 -7.97 18.06 2.86
CA THR A 177 -7.20 19.15 3.47
C THR A 177 -5.69 18.99 3.35
N GLN A 178 -5.18 17.75 3.17
CA GLN A 178 -3.75 17.45 3.21
C GLN A 178 -3.14 17.14 1.85
N TRP A 179 -3.96 16.64 0.92
CA TRP A 179 -3.53 16.31 -0.42
C TRP A 179 -4.19 17.22 -1.44
N GLN A 180 -3.45 18.24 -1.91
CA GLN A 180 -3.91 19.07 -3.02
C GLN A 180 -3.35 18.51 -4.33
N ARG A 181 -4.20 17.75 -4.97
CA ARG A 181 -4.04 17.36 -6.36
C ARG A 181 -3.90 18.66 -7.19
N GLN A 182 -2.79 18.82 -7.91
CA GLN A 182 -2.77 19.80 -9.00
C GLN A 182 -3.85 19.37 -9.99
N ASP A 183 -4.85 20.23 -10.17
CA ASP A 183 -5.89 19.99 -11.16
C ASP A 183 -5.21 19.63 -12.48
N MET A 184 -5.55 18.46 -13.00
CA MET A 184 -5.20 18.08 -14.36
C MET A 184 -6.10 18.90 -15.30
N THR A 185 -5.88 20.21 -15.34
CA THR A 185 -6.50 21.08 -16.33
C THR A 185 -5.60 21.10 -17.56
N ALA A 186 -6.21 20.58 -18.60
CA ALA A 186 -5.90 20.59 -20.02
C ALA A 186 -5.10 19.44 -20.55
#